data_16a0cfc016dfcb75405b98dab470b75b
#
_entry.id   16a0cfc016dfcb75405b98dab470b75b
#
_cell.length_a   1.000
_cell.length_b   1.000
_cell.length_c   1.000
_cell.angle_alpha   90.00
_cell.angle_beta   90.00
_cell.angle_gamma   90.00
#
_symmetry.space_group_name_H-M   'P 1'
#
loop_
_entity.id
_entity.type
_entity.pdbx_description
1 polymer ?
#
loop_
_entity_poly.entity_id
_entity_poly.type
_entity_poly.pdbx_seq_one_letter_code
_entity_poly.pdbx_strand_id
1 'polypeptide(L)'
;MLFTSVSFVIFVAAVLLMYYIVPKKWQWIMLLCANVCFYLQAGVRGAIFMIATIISTYFCSRMIEKASDRQKLAMEKLKDLMTKEQKKAYKAKTKKNQRMWMVLCILFNFGILAVLKYTNLFISFTSLKPVNFILPMGISFYTFQSMGYIIDVYRGVTEAENNIFCLLYTSDAADDRISV
;
A
#
# COMPACT_ATOMS: atom_id res chain seq x y z
N MET A 1 -18.12 -12.81 -4.81
CA MET A 1 -17.84 -14.12 -5.42
C MET A 1 -16.90 -14.88 -4.49
N LEU A 2 -17.15 -16.17 -4.27
CA LEU A 2 -16.20 -17.06 -3.58
C LEU A 2 -15.11 -17.46 -4.58
N PHE A 3 -13.84 -17.51 -4.18
CA PHE A 3 -12.71 -17.93 -5.03
C PHE A 3 -12.84 -19.36 -5.58
N THR A 4 -13.70 -20.16 -4.97
CA THR A 4 -14.04 -21.54 -5.42
C THR A 4 -15.20 -21.59 -6.42
N SER A 5 -15.76 -20.45 -6.80
CA SER A 5 -16.91 -20.37 -7.70
C SER A 5 -16.47 -20.53 -9.17
N VAL A 6 -17.22 -21.28 -9.96
CA VAL A 6 -17.02 -21.42 -11.41
C VAL A 6 -16.98 -20.04 -12.09
N SER A 7 -17.77 -19.09 -11.60
CA SER A 7 -17.76 -17.70 -12.07
C SER A 7 -16.40 -17.02 -11.91
N PHE A 8 -15.66 -17.32 -10.84
CA PHE A 8 -14.30 -16.80 -10.64
C PHE A 8 -13.33 -17.37 -11.66
N VAL A 9 -13.40 -18.68 -11.92
CA VAL A 9 -12.54 -19.34 -12.93
C VAL A 9 -12.80 -18.76 -14.31
N ILE A 10 -14.08 -18.57 -14.69
CA ILE A 10 -14.46 -17.95 -15.97
C ILE A 10 -13.94 -16.50 -16.03
N PHE A 11 -14.06 -15.73 -14.96
CA PHE A 11 -13.53 -14.36 -14.89
C PHE A 11 -12.02 -14.33 -15.10
N VAL A 12 -11.26 -15.18 -14.41
CA VAL A 12 -9.79 -15.27 -14.56
C VAL A 12 -9.41 -15.69 -15.98
N ALA A 13 -10.09 -16.68 -16.55
CA ALA A 13 -9.86 -17.11 -17.93
C ALA A 13 -10.12 -15.97 -18.94
N ALA A 14 -11.20 -15.21 -18.75
CA ALA A 14 -11.52 -14.05 -19.59
C ALA A 14 -10.45 -12.95 -19.47
N VAL A 15 -10.01 -12.65 -18.25
CA VAL A 15 -8.93 -11.67 -17.99
C VAL A 15 -7.62 -12.12 -18.66
N LEU A 16 -7.25 -13.40 -18.54
CA LEU A 16 -6.07 -13.96 -19.21
C LEU A 16 -6.15 -13.84 -20.73
N LEU A 17 -7.28 -14.19 -21.33
CA LEU A 17 -7.48 -14.07 -22.78
C LEU A 17 -7.35 -12.60 -23.23
N MET A 18 -8.00 -11.67 -22.52
CA MET A 18 -7.88 -10.25 -22.82
C MET A 18 -6.46 -9.72 -22.63
N TYR A 19 -5.71 -10.22 -21.65
CA TYR A 19 -4.32 -9.84 -21.40
C TYR A 19 -3.42 -10.15 -22.61
N TYR A 20 -3.60 -11.29 -23.27
CA TYR A 20 -2.82 -11.67 -24.47
C TYR A 20 -3.25 -10.92 -25.74
N ILE A 21 -4.49 -10.46 -25.81
CA ILE A 21 -5.01 -9.70 -26.96
C ILE A 21 -4.59 -8.23 -26.89
N VAL A 22 -4.50 -7.67 -25.67
CA VAL A 22 -4.21 -6.24 -25.45
C VAL A 22 -2.72 -5.96 -25.65
N PRO A 23 -2.33 -4.90 -26.40
CA PRO A 23 -0.93 -4.52 -26.58
C PRO A 23 -0.25 -4.19 -25.26
N LYS A 24 1.06 -4.50 -25.12
CA LYS A 24 1.87 -4.38 -23.90
C LYS A 24 1.73 -3.04 -23.17
N LYS A 25 1.51 -1.95 -23.91
CA LYS A 25 1.30 -0.60 -23.35
C LYS A 25 0.06 -0.48 -22.46
N TRP A 26 -0.98 -1.28 -22.71
CA TRP A 26 -2.30 -1.18 -22.07
C TRP A 26 -2.59 -2.35 -21.13
N GLN A 27 -1.72 -3.35 -21.10
CA GLN A 27 -1.90 -4.54 -20.25
C GLN A 27 -2.04 -4.20 -18.77
N TRP A 28 -1.25 -3.25 -18.28
CA TRP A 28 -1.32 -2.81 -16.89
C TRP A 28 -2.65 -2.13 -16.54
N ILE A 29 -3.21 -1.33 -17.47
CA ILE A 29 -4.52 -0.68 -17.27
C ILE A 29 -5.62 -1.74 -17.26
N MET A 30 -5.53 -2.71 -18.15
CA MET A 30 -6.49 -3.81 -18.22
C MET A 30 -6.51 -4.64 -16.93
N LEU A 31 -5.34 -5.00 -16.40
CA LEU A 31 -5.24 -5.72 -15.13
C LEU A 31 -5.76 -4.88 -13.96
N LEU A 32 -5.45 -3.59 -13.95
CA LEU A 32 -5.97 -2.65 -12.95
C LEU A 32 -7.51 -2.57 -12.99
N CYS A 33 -8.09 -2.47 -14.17
CA CYS A 33 -9.55 -2.49 -14.34
C CYS A 33 -10.16 -3.83 -13.88
N ALA A 34 -9.54 -4.95 -14.23
CA ALA A 34 -9.99 -6.27 -13.79
C ALA A 34 -9.97 -6.40 -12.27
N ASN A 35 -8.93 -5.93 -11.61
CA ASN A 35 -8.83 -5.90 -10.15
C ASN A 35 -9.93 -5.03 -9.52
N VAL A 36 -10.11 -3.81 -10.01
CA VAL A 36 -11.17 -2.92 -9.52
C VAL A 36 -12.55 -3.57 -9.70
N CYS A 37 -12.84 -4.15 -10.86
CA CYS A 37 -14.09 -4.87 -11.12
C CYS A 37 -14.29 -6.04 -10.14
N PHE A 38 -13.24 -6.80 -9.86
CA PHE A 38 -13.30 -7.90 -8.91
C PHE A 38 -13.63 -7.41 -7.48
N TYR A 39 -12.96 -6.35 -7.02
CA TYR A 39 -13.23 -5.78 -5.70
C TYR A 39 -14.61 -5.15 -5.58
N LEU A 40 -15.12 -4.51 -6.63
CA LEU A 40 -16.48 -3.97 -6.65
C LEU A 40 -17.55 -5.07 -6.53
N GLN A 41 -17.30 -6.24 -7.14
CA GLN A 41 -18.17 -7.40 -7.01
C GLN A 41 -18.11 -8.05 -5.61
N ALA A 42 -16.95 -7.96 -4.95
CA ALA A 42 -16.78 -8.44 -3.56
C ALA A 42 -17.47 -7.52 -2.53
N GLY A 43 -17.78 -6.27 -2.92
CA GLY A 43 -18.49 -5.31 -2.10
C GLY A 43 -17.81 -3.93 -2.09
N VAL A 44 -18.60 -2.89 -2.35
CA VAL A 44 -18.14 -1.48 -2.43
C VAL A 44 -17.41 -1.04 -1.15
N ARG A 45 -17.84 -1.53 0.02
CA ARG A 45 -17.19 -1.21 1.29
C ARG A 45 -15.74 -1.68 1.34
N GLY A 46 -15.44 -2.88 0.82
CA GLY A 46 -14.09 -3.40 0.72
C GLY A 46 -13.19 -2.54 -0.17
N ALA A 47 -13.72 -2.09 -1.31
CA ALA A 47 -12.99 -1.22 -2.22
C ALA A 47 -12.63 0.13 -1.58
N ILE A 48 -13.50 0.72 -0.76
CA ILE A 48 -13.24 1.97 -0.05
C ILE A 48 -12.04 1.81 0.90
N PHE A 49 -11.99 0.72 1.67
CA PHE A 49 -10.87 0.47 2.59
C PHE A 49 -9.55 0.22 1.84
N MET A 50 -9.59 -0.49 0.73
CA MET A 50 -8.42 -0.69 -0.13
C MET A 50 -7.90 0.65 -0.66
N ILE A 51 -8.79 1.51 -1.17
CA ILE A 51 -8.43 2.85 -1.66
C ILE A 51 -7.84 3.69 -0.52
N ALA A 52 -8.42 3.67 0.67
CA ALA A 52 -7.90 4.39 1.84
C ALA A 52 -6.49 3.92 2.23
N THR A 53 -6.23 2.61 2.21
CA THR A 53 -4.90 2.02 2.46
C THR A 53 -3.88 2.50 1.41
N ILE A 54 -4.24 2.49 0.13
CA ILE A 54 -3.37 2.92 -0.97
C ILE A 54 -3.05 4.41 -0.86
N ILE A 55 -4.06 5.24 -0.64
CA ILE A 55 -3.87 6.70 -0.50
C ILE A 55 -2.97 7.02 0.70
N SER A 56 -3.20 6.38 1.86
CA SER A 56 -2.39 6.59 3.05
C SER A 56 -0.94 6.18 2.83
N THR A 57 -0.72 5.03 2.21
CA THR A 57 0.62 4.51 1.88
C THR A 57 1.33 5.40 0.87
N TYR A 58 0.65 5.84 -0.17
CA TYR A 58 1.18 6.78 -1.16
C TYR A 58 1.59 8.10 -0.53
N PHE A 59 0.73 8.69 0.29
CA PHE A 59 1.04 9.96 0.95
C PHE A 59 2.24 9.84 1.89
N CYS A 60 2.27 8.81 2.72
CA CYS A 60 3.36 8.61 3.67
C CYS A 60 4.70 8.28 2.97
N SER A 61 4.69 7.47 1.91
CA SER A 61 5.90 7.18 1.13
C SER A 61 6.48 8.44 0.48
N ARG A 62 5.63 9.29 -0.09
CA ARG A 62 6.05 10.58 -0.65
C ARG A 62 6.62 11.54 0.40
N MET A 63 6.09 11.52 1.63
CA MET A 63 6.62 12.34 2.72
C MET A 63 8.00 11.83 3.19
N ILE A 64 8.20 10.52 3.23
CA ILE A 64 9.50 9.91 3.56
C ILE A 64 10.54 10.26 2.50
N GLU A 65 10.20 10.13 1.21
CA GLU A 65 11.08 10.46 0.10
C GLU A 65 11.45 11.94 0.08
N LYS A 66 10.47 12.85 0.16
CA LYS A 66 10.72 14.30 0.25
C LYS A 66 11.65 14.67 1.40
N ALA A 67 11.53 14.00 2.54
CA ALA A 67 12.44 14.20 3.66
C ALA A 67 13.86 13.73 3.34
N SER A 68 14.00 12.61 2.61
CA SER A 68 15.27 12.10 2.12
C SER A 68 15.95 13.05 1.12
N ASP A 69 15.19 13.51 0.13
CA ASP A 69 15.71 14.40 -0.92
C ASP A 69 16.11 15.77 -0.37
N ARG A 70 15.32 16.32 0.55
CA ARG A 70 15.71 17.54 1.27
C ARG A 70 17.01 17.34 2.05
N GLN A 71 17.20 16.17 2.66
CA GLN A 71 18.45 15.85 3.35
C GLN A 71 19.63 15.76 2.37
N LYS A 72 19.47 15.08 1.23
CA LYS A 72 20.52 14.97 0.20
C LYS A 72 20.91 16.36 -0.31
N LEU A 73 19.94 17.19 -0.70
CA LEU A 73 20.17 18.55 -1.18
C LEU A 73 20.80 19.47 -0.13
N ALA A 74 20.37 19.39 1.13
CA ALA A 74 20.98 20.17 2.22
C ALA A 74 22.42 19.75 2.48
N MET A 75 22.70 18.46 2.42
CA MET A 75 24.07 17.93 2.60
C MET A 75 24.99 18.29 1.44
N GLU A 76 24.47 18.39 0.22
CA GLU A 76 25.22 18.82 -0.96
C GLU A 76 25.53 20.32 -0.92
N LYS A 77 24.53 21.17 -0.65
CA LYS A 77 24.67 22.63 -0.58
C LYS A 77 25.54 23.12 0.59
N LEU A 78 25.51 22.39 1.71
CA LEU A 78 26.20 22.78 2.94
C LEU A 78 27.44 21.89 3.22
N LYS A 79 27.95 21.22 2.19
CA LYS A 79 29.05 20.24 2.31
C LYS A 79 30.29 20.85 2.95
N ASP A 80 30.61 22.11 2.64
CA ASP A 80 31.80 22.82 3.10
C ASP A 80 31.58 23.68 4.33
N LEU A 81 30.31 23.98 4.67
CA LEU A 81 29.93 24.87 5.78
C LEU A 81 29.52 24.15 7.07
N MET A 82 29.19 22.87 6.99
CA MET A 82 28.72 22.07 8.16
C MET A 82 29.82 21.21 8.77
N THR A 83 29.96 21.29 10.08
CA THR A 83 30.81 20.39 10.86
C THR A 83 30.27 18.96 10.85
N LYS A 84 31.16 17.96 11.03
CA LYS A 84 30.76 16.55 11.05
C LYS A 84 29.64 16.24 12.04
N GLU A 85 29.62 16.91 13.19
CA GLU A 85 28.59 16.76 14.21
C GLU A 85 27.23 17.32 13.77
N GLN A 86 27.22 18.48 13.12
CA GLN A 86 26.01 19.09 12.57
C GLN A 86 25.39 18.22 11.47
N LYS A 87 26.20 17.65 10.59
CA LYS A 87 25.76 16.67 9.57
C LYS A 87 25.11 15.45 10.20
N LYS A 88 25.70 14.92 11.28
CA LYS A 88 25.17 13.77 12.02
C LYS A 88 23.85 14.09 12.70
N ALA A 89 23.76 15.24 13.35
CA ALA A 89 22.53 15.71 14.00
C ALA A 89 21.38 15.92 13.00
N TYR A 90 21.67 16.57 11.87
CA TYR A 90 20.67 16.78 10.81
C TYR A 90 20.17 15.46 10.22
N LYS A 91 21.09 14.51 9.94
CA LYS A 91 20.74 13.16 9.47
C LYS A 91 19.88 12.40 10.49
N ALA A 92 20.19 12.49 11.77
CA ALA A 92 19.40 11.87 12.84
C ALA A 92 17.99 12.48 12.93
N LYS A 93 17.86 13.81 12.82
CA LYS A 93 16.57 14.52 12.82
C LYS A 93 15.69 14.10 11.63
N THR A 94 16.27 14.03 10.44
CA THR A 94 15.53 13.60 9.23
C THR A 94 15.08 12.15 9.36
N LYS A 95 15.97 11.27 9.85
CA LYS A 95 15.64 9.86 10.06
C LYS A 95 14.55 9.66 11.12
N LYS A 96 14.53 10.49 12.16
CA LYS A 96 13.45 10.52 13.16
C LYS A 96 12.11 10.91 12.52
N ASN A 97 12.11 11.93 11.65
CA ASN A 97 10.90 12.36 10.94
C ASN A 97 10.39 11.27 9.97
N GLN A 98 11.27 10.66 9.20
CA GLN A 98 10.92 9.53 8.32
C GLN A 98 10.32 8.37 9.09
N ARG A 99 10.94 8.02 10.24
CA ARG A 99 10.43 6.97 11.13
C ARG A 99 9.04 7.29 11.66
N MET A 100 8.79 8.55 12.01
CA MET A 100 7.46 8.99 12.46
C MET A 100 6.40 8.75 11.38
N TRP A 101 6.65 9.16 10.13
CA TRP A 101 5.73 8.93 9.01
C TRP A 101 5.50 7.45 8.72
N MET A 102 6.56 6.63 8.77
CA MET A 102 6.45 5.17 8.61
C MET A 102 5.57 4.56 9.70
N VAL A 103 5.83 4.87 10.97
CA VAL A 103 5.06 4.33 12.11
C VAL A 103 3.60 4.78 12.05
N LEU A 104 3.35 6.04 11.70
CA LEU A 104 2.01 6.59 11.57
C LEU A 104 1.22 5.87 10.45
N CYS A 105 1.85 5.61 9.30
CA CYS A 105 1.25 4.83 8.23
C CYS A 105 0.91 3.40 8.66
N ILE A 106 1.85 2.72 9.32
CA ILE A 106 1.65 1.36 9.82
C ILE A 106 0.49 1.33 10.83
N LEU A 107 0.48 2.22 11.80
CA LEU A 107 -0.58 2.29 12.81
C LEU A 107 -1.95 2.58 12.19
N PHE A 108 -2.01 3.48 11.20
CA PHE A 108 -3.26 3.80 10.51
C PHE A 108 -3.80 2.59 9.73
N ASN A 109 -2.97 1.95 8.91
CA ASN A 109 -3.39 0.80 8.11
C ASN A 109 -3.70 -0.42 8.98
N PHE A 110 -2.92 -0.66 10.03
CA PHE A 110 -3.19 -1.72 11.00
C PHE A 110 -4.45 -1.44 11.81
N GLY A 111 -4.69 -0.17 12.17
CA GLY A 111 -5.91 0.28 12.84
C GLY A 111 -7.16 0.00 12.00
N ILE A 112 -7.14 0.33 10.71
CA ILE A 112 -8.22 -0.01 9.76
C ILE A 112 -8.46 -1.52 9.76
N LEU A 113 -7.42 -2.32 9.61
CA LEU A 113 -7.50 -3.77 9.60
C LEU A 113 -8.07 -4.32 10.92
N ALA A 114 -7.60 -3.80 12.05
CA ALA A 114 -8.07 -4.21 13.38
C ALA A 114 -9.55 -3.89 13.57
N VAL A 115 -9.98 -2.69 13.20
CA VAL A 115 -11.40 -2.30 13.26
C VAL A 115 -12.23 -3.25 12.41
N LEU A 116 -11.86 -3.50 11.16
CA LEU A 116 -12.62 -4.36 10.26
C LEU A 116 -12.70 -5.81 10.75
N LYS A 117 -11.60 -6.34 11.27
CA LYS A 117 -11.49 -7.74 11.67
C LYS A 117 -12.13 -8.01 13.03
N TYR A 118 -11.99 -7.07 13.97
CA TYR A 118 -12.38 -7.30 15.37
C TYR A 118 -13.66 -6.58 15.79
N THR A 119 -14.27 -5.76 14.92
CA THR A 119 -15.54 -5.06 15.24
C THR A 119 -16.65 -6.03 15.65
N ASN A 120 -16.85 -7.13 14.93
CA ASN A 120 -17.87 -8.11 15.28
C ASN A 120 -17.58 -8.83 16.59
N LEU A 121 -16.30 -9.05 16.90
CA LEU A 121 -15.87 -9.63 18.17
C LEU A 121 -16.15 -8.69 19.34
N PHE A 122 -15.88 -7.39 19.20
CA PHE A 122 -16.21 -6.39 20.21
C PHE A 122 -17.74 -6.21 20.38
N ILE A 123 -18.48 -6.25 19.29
CA ILE A 123 -19.95 -6.14 19.31
C ILE A 123 -20.59 -7.34 20.02
N SER A 124 -20.02 -8.54 19.86
CA SER A 124 -20.52 -9.73 20.54
C SER A 124 -20.42 -9.66 22.09
N PHE A 125 -19.49 -8.86 22.60
CA PHE A 125 -19.40 -8.56 24.04
C PHE A 125 -20.38 -7.50 24.53
N THR A 126 -20.99 -6.72 23.63
CA THR A 126 -21.77 -5.52 23.99
C THR A 126 -23.27 -5.68 23.72
N SER A 127 -23.80 -6.88 23.44
CA SER A 127 -25.23 -7.15 23.15
C SER A 127 -25.82 -6.28 22.00
N LEU A 128 -25.01 -5.65 21.20
CA LEU A 128 -25.39 -4.89 20.02
C LEU A 128 -25.59 -5.84 18.83
N LYS A 129 -26.46 -5.46 17.89
CA LYS A 129 -26.71 -6.27 16.70
C LYS A 129 -25.42 -6.41 15.89
N PRO A 130 -25.04 -7.64 15.47
CA PRO A 130 -23.85 -7.87 14.67
C PRO A 130 -23.96 -7.08 13.36
N VAL A 131 -22.92 -6.31 13.07
CA VAL A 131 -22.80 -5.62 11.79
C VAL A 131 -22.22 -6.59 10.79
N ASN A 132 -22.95 -6.94 9.75
CA ASN A 132 -22.47 -7.79 8.67
C ASN A 132 -21.39 -7.06 7.85
N PHE A 133 -20.20 -6.92 8.46
CA PHE A 133 -19.01 -6.58 7.70
C PHE A 133 -18.55 -7.84 6.97
N ILE A 134 -18.90 -7.93 5.69
CA ILE A 134 -18.26 -8.89 4.81
C ILE A 134 -16.81 -8.42 4.67
N LEU A 135 -15.93 -9.08 5.39
CA LEU A 135 -14.49 -8.79 5.32
C LEU A 135 -14.04 -9.12 3.89
N PRO A 136 -13.55 -8.14 3.11
CA PRO A 136 -13.06 -8.42 1.77
C PRO A 136 -11.89 -9.41 1.88
N MET A 137 -11.98 -10.50 1.13
CA MET A 137 -10.94 -11.49 1.07
C MET A 137 -9.67 -10.82 0.56
N GLY A 138 -8.55 -11.02 1.27
CA GLY A 138 -7.26 -10.42 0.89
C GLY A 138 -6.94 -9.07 1.56
N ILE A 139 -7.85 -8.41 2.30
CA ILE A 139 -7.56 -7.11 2.91
C ILE A 139 -6.36 -7.16 3.86
N SER A 140 -6.20 -8.26 4.60
CA SER A 140 -5.05 -8.47 5.47
C SER A 140 -3.75 -8.57 4.67
N PHE A 141 -3.78 -9.30 3.56
CA PHE A 141 -2.64 -9.44 2.66
C PHE A 141 -2.23 -8.10 2.06
N TYR A 142 -3.18 -7.33 1.55
CA TYR A 142 -2.98 -5.97 1.06
C TYR A 142 -2.35 -5.04 2.08
N THR A 143 -2.84 -5.10 3.32
CA THR A 143 -2.31 -4.28 4.40
C THR A 143 -0.86 -4.64 4.72
N PHE A 144 -0.53 -5.93 4.79
CA PHE A 144 0.86 -6.38 5.01
C PHE A 144 1.79 -5.98 3.86
N GLN A 145 1.32 -6.09 2.63
CA GLN A 145 2.08 -5.69 1.45
C GLN A 145 2.37 -4.18 1.44
N SER A 146 1.36 -3.36 1.77
CA SER A 146 1.54 -1.91 1.92
C SER A 146 2.52 -1.55 3.04
N MET A 147 2.54 -2.32 4.14
CA MET A 147 3.52 -2.16 5.22
C MET A 147 4.93 -2.53 4.75
N GLY A 148 5.10 -3.63 4.03
CA GLY A 148 6.38 -4.03 3.44
C GLY A 148 6.94 -2.90 2.58
N TYR A 149 6.13 -2.39 1.65
CA TYR A 149 6.50 -1.29 0.78
C TYR A 149 6.95 -0.02 1.55
N ILE A 150 6.21 0.43 2.56
CA ILE A 150 6.57 1.64 3.32
C ILE A 150 7.86 1.45 4.12
N ILE A 151 8.12 0.23 4.61
CA ILE A 151 9.37 -0.12 5.30
C ILE A 151 10.54 -0.07 4.31
N ASP A 152 10.38 -0.58 3.09
CA ASP A 152 11.42 -0.57 2.06
C ASP A 152 11.74 0.84 1.58
N VAL A 153 10.74 1.70 1.41
CA VAL A 153 10.95 3.13 1.14
C VAL A 153 11.69 3.81 2.30
N TYR A 154 11.32 3.52 3.56
CA TYR A 154 12.04 4.06 4.72
C TYR A 154 13.49 3.58 4.79
N ARG A 155 13.77 2.35 4.44
CA ARG A 155 15.12 1.77 4.38
C ARG A 155 15.92 2.30 3.19
N GLY A 156 15.27 2.89 2.19
CA GLY A 156 15.88 3.37 0.95
C GLY A 156 16.20 2.24 -0.03
N VAL A 157 15.58 1.09 0.12
CA VAL A 157 15.69 -0.05 -0.81
C VAL A 157 14.90 0.23 -2.09
N THR A 158 13.75 0.89 -1.94
CA THR A 158 12.86 1.27 -3.05
C THR A 158 12.59 2.76 -3.00
N GLU A 159 12.54 3.41 -4.16
CA GLU A 159 12.09 4.80 -4.28
C GLU A 159 10.55 4.86 -4.16
N ALA A 160 10.02 5.98 -3.66
CA ALA A 160 8.58 6.14 -3.57
C ALA A 160 7.98 6.34 -4.97
N GLU A 161 6.95 5.57 -5.27
CA GLU A 161 6.26 5.66 -6.56
C GLU A 161 5.61 7.04 -6.75
N ASN A 162 5.85 7.62 -7.93
CA ASN A 162 5.30 8.92 -8.31
C ASN A 162 3.83 8.84 -8.74
N ASN A 163 3.41 7.65 -9.17
CA ASN A 163 2.08 7.43 -9.72
C ASN A 163 1.28 6.50 -8.80
N ILE A 164 0.15 6.99 -8.28
CA ILE A 164 -0.72 6.21 -7.40
C ILE A 164 -1.29 4.95 -8.09
N PHE A 165 -1.49 5.02 -9.40
CA PHE A 165 -1.96 3.87 -10.18
C PHE A 165 -0.87 2.81 -10.34
N CYS A 166 0.40 3.23 -10.41
CA CYS A 166 1.53 2.32 -10.39
C CYS A 166 1.64 1.61 -9.04
N LEU A 167 1.45 2.33 -7.94
CA LEU A 167 1.43 1.76 -6.61
C LEU A 167 0.30 0.73 -6.44
N LEU A 168 -0.89 1.00 -6.98
CA LEU A 168 -2.02 0.08 -6.97
C LEU A 168 -1.69 -1.22 -7.73
N TYR A 169 -1.02 -1.10 -8.88
CA TYR A 169 -0.60 -2.24 -9.68
C TYR A 169 0.58 -3.01 -9.05
N THR A 170 1.60 -2.30 -8.55
CA THR A 170 2.80 -2.92 -7.96
C THR A 170 2.53 -3.52 -6.58
N SER A 171 1.51 -3.04 -5.88
CA SER A 171 1.03 -3.66 -4.65
C SER A 171 0.54 -5.10 -4.89
N ASP A 172 0.06 -5.38 -6.09
CA ASP A 172 -0.39 -6.71 -6.51
C ASP A 172 0.75 -7.58 -7.07
N ALA A 173 1.80 -6.93 -7.62
CA ALA A 173 2.93 -7.57 -8.30
C ALA A 173 4.22 -7.64 -7.45
N ALA A 174 4.18 -7.29 -6.16
CA ALA A 174 5.36 -7.23 -5.29
C ALA A 174 5.99 -8.61 -4.97
N ASP A 175 5.39 -9.70 -5.44
CA ASP A 175 5.91 -11.05 -5.25
C ASP A 175 7.13 -11.34 -6.15
N ASP A 176 7.34 -10.57 -7.23
CA ASP A 176 8.44 -10.79 -8.18
C ASP A 176 9.76 -10.09 -7.80
N ARG A 177 9.77 -9.21 -6.80
CA ARG A 177 10.99 -8.45 -6.43
C ARG A 177 11.76 -9.00 -5.22
N ILE A 178 11.31 -10.09 -4.61
CA ILE A 178 11.98 -10.73 -3.46
C ILE A 178 13.02 -11.78 -3.91
N SER A 179 13.14 -12.05 -5.20
CA SER A 179 14.08 -13.04 -5.72
C SER A 179 15.19 -12.43 -6.59
N VAL A 180 15.99 -11.49 -6.01
CA VAL A 180 17.37 -11.24 -6.48
C VAL A 180 18.26 -10.94 -5.29
#